data_09a7020e1133fef22e06fa4687d91453
#
_entry.id   09a7020e1133fef22e06fa4687d91453
#
_cell.length_a   1.000
_cell.length_b   1.000
_cell.length_c   1.000
_cell.angle_alpha   90.00
_cell.angle_beta   90.00
_cell.angle_gamma   90.00
#
_symmetry.space_group_name_H-M   'P 1'
#
loop_
_entity.id
_entity.type
_entity.pdbx_description
1 polymer ?
#
loop_
_entity_poly.entity_id
_entity_poly.type
_entity_poly.pdbx_seq_one_letter_code
_entity_poly.pdbx_strand_id
1 'polypeptide(L)'
;MRGYPRNRLTDRSGADPVVTKTARSRGFAISFEDAGAGPAIVLVPGWTMSAADWRDAGYIDRLATSRRVLAVDPLGNGLSDKPHDLEAYGWPAVAADILAVIDAAGVDQATVWGYSRGAALAGAVAAEFPDRVAALILTGGGDLTPAVREVTPPDAMTEAMFRGDFEPLWDTYHFSPEDRAYDQEVNDPIALGAMAIEDERTCAVGIGRVTAPALVYVGGNDRPDEERRTSEALGVELRVLPGLDHLQAFSRLDLVMPLVLGFLEPLGL
;
A
#
# COMPACT_ATOMS: atom_id res chain seq x y z
N MET A 1 1.79 -20.16 6.04
CA MET A 1 1.75 -18.84 6.71
C MET A 1 0.47 -18.79 7.53
N ARG A 2 0.50 -18.35 8.78
CA ARG A 2 -0.76 -18.11 9.52
C ARG A 2 -1.29 -16.77 9.04
N GLY A 3 -2.59 -16.69 8.71
CA GLY A 3 -3.25 -15.44 8.35
C GLY A 3 -2.97 -14.34 9.39
N TYR A 4 -3.01 -13.09 8.97
CA TYR A 4 -2.84 -11.93 9.84
C TYR A 4 -3.93 -11.95 10.94
N PRO A 5 -3.59 -12.02 12.23
CA PRO A 5 -4.58 -11.93 13.29
C PRO A 5 -5.14 -10.49 13.28
N ARG A 6 -6.33 -10.29 12.72
CA ARG A 6 -7.06 -9.03 12.78
C ARG A 6 -7.48 -8.81 14.24
N ASN A 7 -6.63 -8.09 14.96
CA ASN A 7 -6.89 -7.70 16.33
C ASN A 7 -7.84 -6.50 16.31
N ARG A 8 -9.15 -6.76 16.40
CA ARG A 8 -10.16 -5.71 16.58
C ARG A 8 -9.96 -5.11 17.96
N LEU A 9 -9.08 -4.11 18.06
CA LEU A 9 -8.91 -3.31 19.26
C LEU A 9 -10.22 -2.54 19.52
N THR A 10 -11.00 -3.01 20.48
CA THR A 10 -12.32 -2.46 20.84
C THR A 10 -12.25 -1.31 21.83
N ASP A 11 -11.06 -0.87 22.26
CA ASP A 11 -10.91 0.21 23.24
C ASP A 11 -10.14 1.41 22.66
N ARG A 12 -10.91 2.44 22.24
CA ARG A 12 -10.41 3.73 21.73
C ARG A 12 -10.63 4.82 22.79
N SER A 13 -9.92 4.77 23.90
CA SER A 13 -9.94 5.88 24.86
C SER A 13 -8.86 6.91 24.50
N GLY A 14 -9.24 8.01 23.82
CA GLY A 14 -8.47 9.26 23.76
C GLY A 14 -7.83 9.64 22.42
N ALA A 15 -8.08 8.93 21.32
CA ALA A 15 -7.67 9.38 19.98
C ALA A 15 -8.76 10.22 19.32
N ASP A 16 -8.37 11.21 18.49
CA ASP A 16 -9.30 11.92 17.62
C ASP A 16 -10.04 10.92 16.72
N PRO A 17 -11.35 11.14 16.46
CA PRO A 17 -12.13 10.19 15.67
C PRO A 17 -11.55 10.05 14.25
N VAL A 18 -11.32 8.82 13.81
CA VAL A 18 -11.02 8.51 12.42
C VAL A 18 -12.26 8.81 11.59
N VAL A 19 -12.12 9.65 10.57
CA VAL A 19 -13.22 10.04 9.67
C VAL A 19 -13.00 9.43 8.31
N THR A 20 -13.93 8.58 7.86
CA THR A 20 -13.93 8.08 6.48
C THR A 20 -14.41 9.18 5.53
N LYS A 21 -13.63 9.45 4.50
CA LYS A 21 -13.88 10.46 3.46
C LYS A 21 -13.78 9.82 2.08
N THR A 22 -14.21 10.57 1.07
CA THR A 22 -14.15 10.14 -0.33
C THR A 22 -13.56 11.25 -1.20
N ALA A 23 -12.55 10.93 -1.97
CA ALA A 23 -12.05 11.72 -3.08
C ALA A 23 -12.71 11.28 -4.40
N ARG A 24 -12.78 12.16 -5.39
CA ARG A 24 -13.22 11.82 -6.75
C ARG A 24 -12.04 11.88 -7.70
N SER A 25 -11.79 10.80 -8.41
CA SER A 25 -10.72 10.69 -9.40
C SER A 25 -11.21 9.93 -10.62
N ARG A 26 -11.00 10.46 -11.80
CA ARG A 26 -11.32 9.81 -13.09
C ARG A 26 -12.75 9.23 -13.20
N GLY A 27 -13.70 9.78 -12.43
CA GLY A 27 -15.09 9.29 -12.33
C GLY A 27 -15.32 8.29 -11.19
N PHE A 28 -14.27 7.80 -10.54
CA PHE A 28 -14.35 6.84 -9.43
C PHE A 28 -14.37 7.53 -8.07
N ALA A 29 -14.95 6.84 -7.08
CA ALA A 29 -14.89 7.18 -5.67
C ALA A 29 -13.69 6.47 -5.03
N ILE A 30 -12.79 7.23 -4.43
CA ILE A 30 -11.63 6.73 -3.70
C ILE A 30 -11.84 7.02 -2.21
N SER A 31 -12.01 5.97 -1.42
CA SER A 31 -12.21 6.06 0.02
C SER A 31 -10.87 6.24 0.74
N PHE A 32 -10.88 7.00 1.83
CA PHE A 32 -9.74 7.09 2.73
C PHE A 32 -10.18 7.46 4.16
N GLU A 33 -9.40 7.02 5.13
CA GLU A 33 -9.52 7.44 6.53
C GLU A 33 -8.60 8.64 6.77
N ASP A 34 -9.10 9.67 7.47
CA ASP A 34 -8.37 10.89 7.82
C ASP A 34 -8.34 11.03 9.35
N ALA A 35 -7.16 11.09 9.94
CA ALA A 35 -6.97 11.13 11.38
C ALA A 35 -5.75 11.98 11.77
N GLY A 36 -5.81 12.62 12.94
CA GLY A 36 -4.71 13.41 13.51
C GLY A 36 -4.48 14.73 12.79
N ALA A 37 -3.37 15.39 13.12
CA ALA A 37 -2.94 16.67 12.57
C ALA A 37 -1.41 16.76 12.55
N GLY A 38 -0.87 17.65 11.68
CA GLY A 38 0.57 17.84 11.50
C GLY A 38 1.02 17.51 10.08
N PRO A 39 2.31 17.17 9.86
CA PRO A 39 2.80 16.72 8.57
C PRO A 39 2.01 15.51 8.06
N ALA A 40 1.62 15.55 6.79
CA ALA A 40 0.75 14.52 6.23
C ALA A 40 1.52 13.25 5.84
N ILE A 41 0.91 12.10 6.12
CA ILE A 41 1.38 10.78 5.67
C ILE A 41 0.22 10.00 5.04
N VAL A 42 0.43 9.52 3.82
CA VAL A 42 -0.50 8.66 3.09
C VAL A 42 -0.06 7.22 3.27
N LEU A 43 -0.95 6.36 3.76
CA LEU A 43 -0.71 4.92 3.93
C LEU A 43 -1.40 4.15 2.80
N VAL A 44 -0.61 3.43 2.00
CA VAL A 44 -1.08 2.69 0.83
C VAL A 44 -0.93 1.18 1.09
N PRO A 45 -2.03 0.44 1.20
CA PRO A 45 -2.03 -0.98 1.56
C PRO A 45 -1.62 -1.89 0.40
N GLY A 46 -1.41 -3.17 0.72
CA GLY A 46 -1.15 -4.24 -0.25
C GLY A 46 -2.37 -4.64 -1.08
N TRP A 47 -2.20 -5.66 -1.91
CA TRP A 47 -3.16 -6.07 -2.95
C TRP A 47 -4.57 -6.38 -2.45
N THR A 48 -4.73 -7.22 -1.43
CA THR A 48 -6.06 -7.59 -0.88
C THR A 48 -6.42 -6.81 0.37
N MET A 49 -5.62 -5.81 0.72
CA MET A 49 -5.72 -5.03 1.94
C MET A 49 -6.48 -3.73 1.73
N SER A 50 -6.83 -3.08 2.83
CA SER A 50 -7.55 -1.81 2.89
C SER A 50 -6.95 -0.86 3.94
N ALA A 51 -7.49 0.34 4.07
CA ALA A 51 -7.19 1.26 5.17
C ALA A 51 -7.41 0.64 6.55
N ALA A 52 -8.40 -0.26 6.65
CA ALA A 52 -8.69 -0.96 7.90
C ALA A 52 -7.52 -1.83 8.38
N ASP A 53 -6.72 -2.41 7.49
CA ASP A 53 -5.56 -3.22 7.88
C ASP A 53 -4.47 -2.36 8.54
N TRP A 54 -4.25 -1.13 8.05
CA TRP A 54 -3.35 -0.16 8.69
C TRP A 54 -3.85 0.26 10.08
N ARG A 55 -5.17 0.43 10.22
CA ARG A 55 -5.80 0.76 11.50
C ARG A 55 -5.67 -0.40 12.49
N ASP A 56 -6.03 -1.61 12.08
CA ASP A 56 -6.03 -2.80 12.91
C ASP A 56 -4.61 -3.20 13.35
N ALA A 57 -3.60 -2.88 12.52
CA ALA A 57 -2.18 -3.00 12.88
C ALA A 57 -1.68 -1.89 13.83
N GLY A 58 -2.50 -0.86 14.12
CA GLY A 58 -2.18 0.21 15.06
C GLY A 58 -1.36 1.38 14.49
N TYR A 59 -1.11 1.40 13.18
CA TYR A 59 -0.32 2.46 12.55
C TYR A 59 -1.02 3.81 12.59
N ILE A 60 -2.34 3.84 12.30
CA ILE A 60 -3.12 5.09 12.27
C ILE A 60 -3.07 5.74 13.66
N ASP A 61 -3.40 5.01 14.72
CA ASP A 61 -3.42 5.53 16.09
C ASP A 61 -2.03 6.03 16.52
N ARG A 62 -0.98 5.28 16.16
CA ARG A 62 0.40 5.64 16.53
C ARG A 62 0.91 6.88 15.80
N LEU A 63 0.61 7.02 14.50
CA LEU A 63 1.04 8.16 13.68
C LEU A 63 0.20 9.41 13.96
N ALA A 64 -1.11 9.27 14.19
CA ALA A 64 -2.04 10.37 14.42
C ALA A 64 -1.71 11.21 15.67
N THR A 65 -0.87 10.70 16.58
CA THR A 65 -0.38 11.47 17.73
C THR A 65 0.45 12.70 17.36
N SER A 66 1.04 12.73 16.15
CA SER A 66 1.94 13.82 15.72
C SER A 66 1.88 14.11 14.22
N ARG A 67 1.09 13.37 13.45
CA ARG A 67 0.94 13.48 12.00
C ARG A 67 -0.51 13.43 11.60
N ARG A 68 -0.82 13.99 10.43
CA ARG A 68 -2.10 13.76 9.77
C ARG A 68 -2.01 12.54 8.90
N VAL A 69 -2.76 11.50 9.20
CA VAL A 69 -2.76 10.20 8.52
C VAL A 69 -3.90 10.13 7.52
N LEU A 70 -3.58 9.82 6.28
CA LEU A 70 -4.52 9.55 5.19
C LEU A 70 -4.34 8.07 4.79
N ALA A 71 -5.11 7.16 5.40
CA ALA A 71 -5.06 5.74 5.03
C ALA A 71 -6.04 5.48 3.89
N VAL A 72 -5.53 5.09 2.74
CA VAL A 72 -6.31 5.01 1.50
C VAL A 72 -6.77 3.58 1.25
N ASP A 73 -8.01 3.45 0.76
CA ASP A 73 -8.44 2.27 0.01
C ASP A 73 -8.14 2.53 -1.47
N PRO A 74 -7.08 1.98 -2.07
CA PRO A 74 -6.83 2.18 -3.49
C PRO A 74 -8.01 1.69 -4.34
N LEU A 75 -8.14 2.19 -5.57
CA LEU A 75 -9.15 1.69 -6.51
C LEU A 75 -9.10 0.15 -6.56
N GLY A 76 -10.25 -0.49 -6.44
CA GLY A 76 -10.38 -1.95 -6.38
C GLY A 76 -10.33 -2.55 -4.96
N ASN A 77 -9.99 -1.78 -3.92
CA ASN A 77 -9.87 -2.24 -2.54
C ASN A 77 -10.87 -1.55 -1.59
N GLY A 78 -11.18 -2.20 -0.49
CA GLY A 78 -11.93 -1.63 0.62
C GLY A 78 -13.25 -0.99 0.22
N LEU A 79 -13.48 0.27 0.60
CA LEU A 79 -14.69 1.04 0.29
C LEU A 79 -14.60 1.85 -1.02
N SER A 80 -13.47 1.79 -1.74
CA SER A 80 -13.32 2.41 -3.05
C SER A 80 -14.09 1.66 -4.13
N ASP A 81 -14.37 2.36 -5.25
CA ASP A 81 -14.97 1.72 -6.43
C ASP A 81 -14.11 0.58 -6.95
N LYS A 82 -14.76 -0.43 -7.55
CA LYS A 82 -14.13 -1.68 -7.98
C LYS A 82 -14.42 -1.97 -9.46
N PRO A 83 -13.90 -1.16 -10.41
CA PRO A 83 -14.10 -1.42 -11.84
C PRO A 83 -13.47 -2.75 -12.25
N HIS A 84 -14.07 -3.40 -13.25
CA HIS A 84 -13.55 -4.65 -13.82
C HIS A 84 -12.69 -4.41 -15.07
N ASP A 85 -12.55 -3.16 -15.49
CA ASP A 85 -11.74 -2.76 -16.63
C ASP A 85 -10.26 -2.72 -16.24
N LEU A 86 -9.43 -3.49 -16.95
CA LEU A 86 -7.99 -3.57 -16.72
C LEU A 86 -7.31 -2.19 -16.80
N GLU A 87 -7.68 -1.37 -17.79
CA GLU A 87 -7.07 -0.06 -18.02
C GLU A 87 -7.27 0.92 -16.85
N ALA A 88 -8.24 0.64 -15.96
CA ALA A 88 -8.46 1.43 -14.77
C ALA A 88 -7.29 1.34 -13.77
N TYR A 89 -6.47 0.27 -13.84
CA TYR A 89 -5.44 -0.08 -12.85
C TYR A 89 -4.01 0.22 -13.26
N GLY A 90 -3.76 0.77 -14.45
CA GLY A 90 -2.42 1.17 -14.88
C GLY A 90 -1.75 2.14 -13.89
N TRP A 91 -0.44 2.00 -13.63
CA TRP A 91 0.27 2.74 -12.58
C TRP A 91 0.07 4.26 -12.63
N PRO A 92 0.13 4.96 -13.79
CA PRO A 92 -0.14 6.41 -13.81
C PRO A 92 -1.58 6.76 -13.40
N ALA A 93 -2.53 5.90 -13.75
CA ALA A 93 -3.95 6.10 -13.45
C ALA A 93 -4.23 5.95 -11.95
N VAL A 94 -3.75 4.87 -11.31
CA VAL A 94 -3.93 4.67 -9.86
C VAL A 94 -3.06 5.61 -9.03
N ALA A 95 -1.92 6.08 -9.54
CA ALA A 95 -1.15 7.14 -8.91
C ALA A 95 -1.92 8.48 -8.86
N ALA A 96 -2.67 8.81 -9.92
CA ALA A 96 -3.55 9.98 -9.95
C ALA A 96 -4.71 9.86 -8.94
N ASP A 97 -5.17 8.64 -8.63
CA ASP A 97 -6.18 8.44 -7.60
C ASP A 97 -5.64 8.78 -6.20
N ILE A 98 -4.40 8.40 -5.89
CA ILE A 98 -3.75 8.79 -4.63
C ILE A 98 -3.53 10.31 -4.57
N LEU A 99 -3.13 10.94 -5.68
CA LEU A 99 -3.02 12.39 -5.76
C LEU A 99 -4.35 13.07 -5.45
N ALA A 100 -5.46 12.54 -5.99
CA ALA A 100 -6.79 13.09 -5.71
C ALA A 100 -7.18 13.00 -4.22
N VAL A 101 -6.70 11.99 -3.49
CA VAL A 101 -6.87 11.91 -2.03
C VAL A 101 -6.07 13.02 -1.33
N ILE A 102 -4.81 13.25 -1.72
CA ILE A 102 -3.96 14.32 -1.19
C ILE A 102 -4.64 15.68 -1.43
N ASP A 103 -5.17 15.91 -2.63
CA ASP A 103 -5.89 17.15 -3.00
C ASP A 103 -7.18 17.31 -2.20
N ALA A 104 -8.00 16.25 -2.09
CA ALA A 104 -9.25 16.30 -1.33
C ALA A 104 -9.02 16.52 0.17
N ALA A 105 -7.86 16.12 0.69
CA ALA A 105 -7.42 16.44 2.04
C ALA A 105 -6.89 17.87 2.20
N GLY A 106 -6.69 18.63 1.12
CA GLY A 106 -6.12 19.98 1.15
C GLY A 106 -4.65 19.98 1.59
N VAL A 107 -3.88 18.97 1.18
CA VAL A 107 -2.47 18.78 1.51
C VAL A 107 -1.61 19.10 0.30
N ASP A 108 -0.59 19.96 0.45
CA ASP A 108 0.32 20.30 -0.63
C ASP A 108 1.33 19.20 -0.90
N GLN A 109 1.95 18.67 0.14
CA GLN A 109 2.91 17.55 0.08
C GLN A 109 2.66 16.56 1.21
N ALA A 110 2.90 15.28 0.95
CA ALA A 110 2.77 14.23 1.95
C ALA A 110 3.94 13.24 1.87
N THR A 111 4.28 12.61 3.01
CA THR A 111 4.99 11.35 2.98
C THR A 111 4.08 10.29 2.38
N VAL A 112 4.57 9.46 1.45
CA VAL A 112 3.80 8.34 0.92
C VAL A 112 4.47 7.04 1.36
N TRP A 113 3.72 6.22 2.10
CA TRP A 113 4.19 4.95 2.63
C TRP A 113 3.38 3.80 2.06
N GLY A 114 4.04 2.96 1.28
CA GLY A 114 3.42 1.80 0.63
C GLY A 114 3.94 0.46 1.15
N TYR A 115 3.02 -0.51 1.27
CA TYR A 115 3.31 -1.88 1.63
C TYR A 115 2.92 -2.84 0.49
N SER A 116 3.81 -3.78 0.13
CA SER A 116 3.56 -4.80 -0.91
C SER A 116 3.20 -4.13 -2.25
N ARG A 117 2.08 -4.46 -2.90
CA ARG A 117 1.58 -3.74 -4.08
C ARG A 117 1.50 -2.23 -3.84
N GLY A 118 1.12 -1.82 -2.63
CA GLY A 118 1.09 -0.41 -2.24
C GLY A 118 2.47 0.27 -2.31
N ALA A 119 3.58 -0.47 -2.18
CA ALA A 119 4.91 0.09 -2.38
C ALA A 119 5.15 0.45 -3.85
N ALA A 120 4.72 -0.38 -4.79
CA ALA A 120 4.76 -0.05 -6.22
C ALA A 120 3.90 1.20 -6.52
N LEU A 121 2.68 1.27 -5.96
CA LEU A 121 1.80 2.42 -6.12
C LEU A 121 2.40 3.69 -5.50
N ALA A 122 3.01 3.62 -4.31
CA ALA A 122 3.71 4.74 -3.68
C ALA A 122 4.90 5.22 -4.53
N GLY A 123 5.66 4.28 -5.09
CA GLY A 123 6.73 4.56 -6.05
C GLY A 123 6.22 5.27 -7.31
N ALA A 124 5.10 4.82 -7.88
CA ALA A 124 4.46 5.45 -9.03
C ALA A 124 3.99 6.88 -8.70
N VAL A 125 3.39 7.12 -7.53
CA VAL A 125 3.03 8.47 -7.07
C VAL A 125 4.24 9.38 -7.00
N ALA A 126 5.34 8.91 -6.40
CA ALA A 126 6.56 9.71 -6.26
C ALA A 126 7.26 9.98 -7.61
N ALA A 127 7.15 9.06 -8.57
CA ALA A 127 7.71 9.22 -9.91
C ALA A 127 6.88 10.16 -10.80
N GLU A 128 5.54 10.10 -10.70
CA GLU A 128 4.64 10.90 -11.54
C GLU A 128 4.40 12.31 -10.96
N PHE A 129 4.45 12.45 -9.62
CA PHE A 129 4.12 13.68 -8.91
C PHE A 129 5.20 14.06 -7.88
N PRO A 130 6.48 14.23 -8.29
CA PRO A 130 7.61 14.41 -7.36
C PRO A 130 7.43 15.62 -6.45
N ASP A 131 6.81 16.70 -6.91
CA ASP A 131 6.57 17.91 -6.12
C ASP A 131 5.50 17.74 -5.03
N ARG A 132 4.77 16.61 -5.04
CA ARG A 132 3.70 16.30 -4.08
C ARG A 132 4.14 15.28 -3.02
N VAL A 133 5.35 14.73 -3.13
CA VAL A 133 5.89 13.72 -2.22
C VAL A 133 7.04 14.30 -1.42
N ALA A 134 6.82 14.51 -0.12
CA ALA A 134 7.83 15.02 0.81
C ALA A 134 8.86 13.94 1.19
N ALA A 135 8.42 12.69 1.32
CA ALA A 135 9.26 11.52 1.56
C ALA A 135 8.55 10.25 1.07
N LEU A 136 9.32 9.21 0.76
CA LEU A 136 8.82 7.93 0.27
C LEU A 136 9.24 6.79 1.21
N ILE A 137 8.31 5.92 1.59
CA ILE A 137 8.61 4.73 2.39
C ILE A 137 8.07 3.51 1.65
N LEU A 138 8.95 2.54 1.37
CA LEU A 138 8.61 1.34 0.62
C LEU A 138 8.94 0.09 1.43
N THR A 139 8.04 -0.89 1.42
CA THR A 139 8.32 -2.20 2.00
C THR A 139 7.58 -3.32 1.28
N GLY A 140 8.28 -4.41 1.00
CA GLY A 140 7.71 -5.62 0.41
C GLY A 140 7.23 -5.46 -1.04
N GLY A 141 7.66 -4.40 -1.74
CA GLY A 141 7.29 -4.13 -3.14
C GLY A 141 8.07 -4.95 -4.16
N GLY A 142 9.17 -5.54 -3.74
CA GLY A 142 10.07 -6.27 -4.61
C GLY A 142 10.92 -5.36 -5.51
N ASP A 143 11.25 -5.85 -6.69
CA ASP A 143 12.02 -5.11 -7.71
C ASP A 143 11.11 -4.16 -8.49
N LEU A 144 11.17 -2.87 -8.16
CA LEU A 144 10.42 -1.79 -8.83
C LEU A 144 11.22 -1.09 -9.93
N THR A 145 12.40 -1.60 -10.28
CA THR A 145 13.21 -1.05 -11.37
C THR A 145 12.54 -1.33 -12.72
N PRO A 146 12.67 -0.46 -13.72
CA PRO A 146 12.13 -0.71 -15.05
C PRO A 146 12.88 -1.88 -15.69
N ALA A 147 12.32 -3.07 -15.55
CA ALA A 147 12.73 -4.24 -16.32
C ALA A 147 11.78 -4.38 -17.51
N VAL A 148 12.32 -4.66 -18.69
CA VAL A 148 11.51 -5.23 -19.75
C VAL A 148 11.18 -6.64 -19.29
N ARG A 149 10.03 -6.79 -18.59
CA ARG A 149 9.50 -8.11 -18.30
C ARG A 149 8.80 -8.63 -19.53
N GLU A 150 9.07 -9.86 -19.87
CA GLU A 150 8.24 -10.58 -20.81
C GLU A 150 6.83 -10.65 -20.18
N VAL A 151 5.81 -10.17 -20.90
CA VAL A 151 4.43 -10.24 -20.40
C VAL A 151 4.06 -11.72 -20.29
N THR A 152 4.01 -12.22 -19.06
CA THR A 152 3.59 -13.59 -18.80
C THR A 152 2.06 -13.66 -18.75
N PRO A 153 1.46 -14.77 -19.24
CA PRO A 153 0.04 -15.00 -19.02
C PRO A 153 -0.27 -14.97 -17.51
N PRO A 154 -1.46 -14.50 -17.09
CA PRO A 154 -1.87 -14.59 -15.71
C PRO A 154 -1.75 -16.01 -15.19
N ASP A 155 -1.35 -16.17 -13.94
CA ASP A 155 -1.36 -17.47 -13.31
C ASP A 155 -2.79 -17.98 -13.06
N ALA A 156 -2.93 -19.25 -12.71
CA ALA A 156 -4.25 -19.89 -12.53
C ALA A 156 -5.08 -19.23 -11.41
N MET A 157 -4.43 -18.68 -10.38
CA MET A 157 -5.09 -17.97 -9.29
C MET A 157 -5.66 -16.64 -9.81
N THR A 158 -4.85 -15.84 -10.49
CA THR A 158 -5.25 -14.55 -11.07
C THR A 158 -6.39 -14.74 -12.09
N GLU A 159 -6.30 -15.77 -12.95
CA GLU A 159 -7.37 -16.10 -13.88
C GLU A 159 -8.67 -16.52 -13.17
N ALA A 160 -8.60 -17.28 -12.08
CA ALA A 160 -9.77 -17.69 -11.32
C ALA A 160 -10.43 -16.46 -10.67
N MET A 161 -9.65 -15.59 -10.05
CA MET A 161 -10.15 -14.35 -9.47
C MET A 161 -10.83 -13.46 -10.52
N PHE A 162 -10.22 -13.30 -11.69
CA PHE A 162 -10.82 -12.53 -12.78
C PHE A 162 -12.12 -13.16 -13.32
N ARG A 163 -12.38 -14.43 -13.03
CA ARG A 163 -13.68 -15.09 -13.27
C ARG A 163 -14.65 -15.02 -12.08
N GLY A 164 -14.27 -14.35 -10.99
CA GLY A 164 -15.11 -14.17 -9.80
C GLY A 164 -14.90 -15.22 -8.70
N ASP A 165 -13.79 -15.99 -8.74
CA ASP A 165 -13.52 -17.08 -7.81
C ASP A 165 -12.36 -16.73 -6.87
N PHE A 166 -12.63 -16.61 -5.57
CA PHE A 166 -11.65 -16.36 -4.52
C PHE A 166 -10.95 -17.62 -3.99
N GLU A 167 -11.48 -18.80 -4.21
CA GLU A 167 -10.98 -20.04 -3.55
C GLU A 167 -9.47 -20.25 -3.76
N PRO A 168 -8.91 -20.10 -4.98
CA PRO A 168 -7.47 -20.28 -5.18
C PRO A 168 -6.59 -19.30 -4.39
N LEU A 169 -7.05 -18.05 -4.21
CA LEU A 169 -6.37 -17.07 -3.37
C LEU A 169 -6.36 -17.53 -1.91
N TRP A 170 -7.54 -17.87 -1.39
CA TRP A 170 -7.70 -18.27 0.00
C TRP A 170 -6.93 -19.54 0.35
N ASP A 171 -6.89 -20.50 -0.56
CA ASP A 171 -6.13 -21.73 -0.39
C ASP A 171 -4.62 -21.48 -0.44
N THR A 172 -4.15 -20.66 -1.37
CA THR A 172 -2.73 -20.32 -1.51
C THR A 172 -2.18 -19.62 -0.26
N TYR A 173 -2.94 -18.70 0.30
CA TYR A 173 -2.52 -17.91 1.47
C TYR A 173 -3.09 -18.41 2.80
N HIS A 174 -3.80 -19.55 2.80
CA HIS A 174 -4.35 -20.20 3.98
C HIS A 174 -5.24 -19.29 4.83
N PHE A 175 -6.18 -18.59 4.18
CA PHE A 175 -7.12 -17.71 4.86
C PHE A 175 -8.01 -18.50 5.83
N SER A 176 -8.16 -17.96 7.05
CA SER A 176 -9.13 -18.47 8.00
C SER A 176 -10.57 -18.22 7.50
N PRO A 177 -11.59 -18.94 8.04
CA PRO A 177 -12.98 -18.64 7.69
C PRO A 177 -13.41 -17.19 7.97
N GLU A 178 -12.83 -16.57 9.00
CA GLU A 178 -13.08 -15.16 9.34
C GLU A 178 -12.45 -14.22 8.31
N ASP A 179 -11.21 -14.50 7.86
CA ASP A 179 -10.53 -13.73 6.83
C ASP A 179 -11.25 -13.84 5.48
N ARG A 180 -11.76 -15.05 5.12
CA ARG A 180 -12.55 -15.27 3.91
C ARG A 180 -13.86 -14.46 3.93
N ALA A 181 -14.56 -14.46 5.06
CA ALA A 181 -15.80 -13.68 5.21
C ALA A 181 -15.55 -12.18 5.07
N TYR A 182 -14.47 -11.66 5.69
CA TYR A 182 -14.10 -10.27 5.55
C TYR A 182 -13.70 -9.92 4.10
N ASP A 183 -12.91 -10.78 3.46
CA ASP A 183 -12.45 -10.57 2.09
C ASP A 183 -13.64 -10.49 1.11
N GLN A 184 -14.66 -11.35 1.28
CA GLN A 184 -15.90 -11.28 0.52
C GLN A 184 -16.71 -10.00 0.77
N GLU A 185 -16.62 -9.41 1.94
CA GLU A 185 -17.33 -8.17 2.28
C GLU A 185 -16.68 -6.94 1.65
N VAL A 186 -15.33 -6.89 1.62
CA VAL A 186 -14.59 -5.67 1.27
C VAL A 186 -13.95 -5.71 -0.10
N ASN A 187 -13.73 -6.88 -0.67
CA ASN A 187 -13.04 -7.06 -1.95
C ASN A 187 -13.97 -7.63 -3.04
N ASP A 188 -13.59 -7.40 -4.27
CA ASP A 188 -14.19 -7.96 -5.47
C ASP A 188 -13.13 -8.77 -6.22
N PRO A 189 -13.31 -10.08 -6.40
CA PRO A 189 -12.29 -10.92 -7.02
C PRO A 189 -11.98 -10.53 -8.45
N ILE A 190 -12.99 -10.06 -9.23
CA ILE A 190 -12.78 -9.64 -10.61
C ILE A 190 -11.91 -8.37 -10.64
N ALA A 191 -12.18 -7.41 -9.76
CA ALA A 191 -11.37 -6.19 -9.63
C ALA A 191 -9.93 -6.52 -9.21
N LEU A 192 -9.73 -7.41 -8.23
CA LEU A 192 -8.40 -7.85 -7.80
C LEU A 192 -7.66 -8.62 -8.92
N GLY A 193 -8.37 -9.45 -9.67
CA GLY A 193 -7.81 -10.16 -10.84
C GLY A 193 -7.43 -9.19 -11.96
N ALA A 194 -8.28 -8.20 -12.26
CA ALA A 194 -8.00 -7.15 -13.24
C ALA A 194 -6.74 -6.35 -12.85
N MET A 195 -6.64 -5.99 -11.58
CA MET A 195 -5.50 -5.28 -11.00
C MET A 195 -4.20 -6.08 -11.17
N ALA A 196 -4.20 -7.37 -10.81
CA ALA A 196 -3.03 -8.22 -10.92
C ALA A 196 -2.60 -8.42 -12.39
N ILE A 197 -3.54 -8.57 -13.33
CA ILE A 197 -3.26 -8.67 -14.76
C ILE A 197 -2.62 -7.37 -15.27
N GLU A 198 -3.13 -6.21 -14.88
CA GLU A 198 -2.60 -4.92 -15.34
C GLU A 198 -1.24 -4.61 -14.73
N ASP A 199 -0.99 -5.00 -13.47
CA ASP A 199 0.31 -4.85 -12.82
C ASP A 199 1.43 -5.59 -13.58
N GLU A 200 1.14 -6.79 -14.10
CA GLU A 200 2.10 -7.54 -14.95
C GLU A 200 2.29 -6.91 -16.34
N ARG A 201 1.27 -6.25 -16.88
CA ARG A 201 1.35 -5.57 -18.18
C ARG A 201 2.10 -4.24 -18.12
N THR A 202 2.04 -3.55 -16.99
CA THR A 202 2.59 -2.19 -16.79
C THR A 202 3.69 -2.16 -15.74
N CYS A 203 4.64 -3.09 -15.79
CA CYS A 203 5.64 -3.37 -14.76
C CYS A 203 6.58 -2.21 -14.37
N ALA A 204 6.64 -1.11 -15.10
CA ALA A 204 7.51 0.02 -14.82
C ALA A 204 6.81 1.12 -14.02
N VAL A 205 7.11 1.23 -12.73
CA VAL A 205 6.59 2.31 -11.87
C VAL A 205 7.39 3.63 -11.95
N GLY A 206 8.48 3.66 -12.73
CA GLY A 206 9.29 4.86 -12.90
C GLY A 206 10.17 5.21 -11.69
N ILE A 207 10.56 4.23 -10.88
CA ILE A 207 11.30 4.44 -9.62
C ILE A 207 12.57 5.29 -9.76
N GLY A 208 13.25 5.21 -10.90
CA GLY A 208 14.45 6.02 -11.20
C GLY A 208 14.18 7.53 -11.38
N ARG A 209 12.91 7.97 -11.40
CA ARG A 209 12.53 9.39 -11.47
C ARG A 209 12.24 9.99 -10.09
N VAL A 210 12.24 9.18 -9.05
CA VAL A 210 11.95 9.61 -7.68
C VAL A 210 13.10 10.48 -7.17
N THR A 211 12.77 11.66 -6.66
CA THR A 211 13.72 12.62 -6.08
C THR A 211 13.52 12.84 -4.58
N ALA A 212 12.40 12.40 -4.05
CA ALA A 212 12.10 12.50 -2.62
C ALA A 212 13.06 11.65 -1.79
N PRO A 213 13.43 12.07 -0.56
CA PRO A 213 14.10 11.21 0.40
C PRO A 213 13.33 9.89 0.57
N ALA A 214 14.05 8.76 0.59
CA ALA A 214 13.39 7.46 0.64
C ALA A 214 13.93 6.55 1.73
N LEU A 215 13.05 5.74 2.30
CA LEU A 215 13.34 4.61 3.17
C LEU A 215 12.83 3.34 2.50
N VAL A 216 13.71 2.35 2.32
CA VAL A 216 13.32 1.02 1.85
C VAL A 216 13.65 0.02 2.94
N TYR A 217 12.67 -0.78 3.37
CA TYR A 217 12.89 -1.85 4.33
C TYR A 217 12.13 -3.12 3.95
N VAL A 218 12.64 -4.27 4.39
CA VAL A 218 12.08 -5.58 4.07
C VAL A 218 12.33 -6.58 5.18
N GLY A 219 11.47 -7.59 5.32
CA GLY A 219 11.73 -8.74 6.17
C GLY A 219 12.86 -9.61 5.60
N GLY A 220 13.77 -10.09 6.46
CA GLY A 220 14.90 -10.90 6.03
C GLY A 220 14.52 -12.25 5.43
N ASN A 221 13.31 -12.74 5.74
CA ASN A 221 12.73 -13.97 5.19
C ASN A 221 11.70 -13.71 4.05
N ASP A 222 11.61 -12.46 3.56
CA ASP A 222 10.84 -12.08 2.37
C ASP A 222 11.74 -12.17 1.13
N ARG A 223 11.85 -11.11 0.35
CA ARG A 223 12.63 -11.04 -0.90
C ARG A 223 13.66 -9.90 -0.88
N PRO A 224 14.64 -9.92 0.07
CA PRO A 224 15.57 -8.81 0.25
C PRO A 224 16.45 -8.52 -0.98
N ASP A 225 16.70 -9.51 -1.84
CA ASP A 225 17.50 -9.31 -3.05
C ASP A 225 16.74 -8.55 -4.14
N GLU A 226 15.40 -8.69 -4.20
CA GLU A 226 14.54 -7.90 -5.08
C GLU A 226 14.46 -6.45 -4.60
N GLU A 227 14.18 -6.24 -3.31
CA GLU A 227 14.15 -4.91 -2.69
C GLU A 227 15.49 -4.16 -2.80
N ARG A 228 16.61 -4.88 -2.83
CA ARG A 228 17.93 -4.29 -3.00
C ARG A 228 18.05 -3.52 -4.31
N ARG A 229 17.49 -4.05 -5.41
CA ARG A 229 17.51 -3.35 -6.71
C ARG A 229 16.71 -2.05 -6.65
N THR A 230 15.56 -2.05 -5.99
CA THR A 230 14.77 -0.84 -5.74
C THR A 230 15.55 0.18 -4.90
N SER A 231 16.19 -0.25 -3.80
CA SER A 231 16.96 0.64 -2.95
C SER A 231 18.21 1.21 -3.66
N GLU A 232 18.87 0.41 -4.48
CA GLU A 232 20.01 0.85 -5.32
C GLU A 232 19.57 1.89 -6.35
N ALA A 233 18.42 1.69 -7.01
CA ALA A 233 17.87 2.66 -7.95
C ALA A 233 17.49 4.00 -7.31
N LEU A 234 17.09 3.97 -6.04
CA LEU A 234 16.81 5.16 -5.22
C LEU A 234 18.08 5.77 -4.58
N GLY A 235 19.22 5.09 -4.64
CA GLY A 235 20.46 5.54 -4.00
C GLY A 235 20.42 5.50 -2.48
N VAL A 236 19.62 4.60 -1.89
CA VAL A 236 19.44 4.48 -0.44
C VAL A 236 19.86 3.10 0.07
N GLU A 237 20.18 3.02 1.36
CA GLU A 237 20.51 1.75 2.01
C GLU A 237 19.23 0.93 2.30
N LEU A 238 19.22 -0.34 1.88
CA LEU A 238 18.14 -1.27 2.26
C LEU A 238 18.23 -1.62 3.76
N ARG A 239 17.12 -1.45 4.48
CA ARG A 239 16.96 -1.88 5.86
C ARG A 239 16.34 -3.26 5.92
N VAL A 240 17.12 -4.27 6.29
CA VAL A 240 16.62 -5.64 6.45
C VAL A 240 16.24 -5.88 7.91
N LEU A 241 15.01 -6.31 8.16
CA LEU A 241 14.50 -6.71 9.47
C LEU A 241 14.69 -8.23 9.65
N PRO A 242 15.70 -8.66 10.41
CA PRO A 242 16.07 -10.07 10.45
C PRO A 242 14.95 -10.98 10.93
N GLY A 243 14.79 -12.14 10.27
CA GLY A 243 13.85 -13.18 10.68
C GLY A 243 12.37 -12.90 10.38
N LEU A 244 12.02 -11.70 9.92
CA LEU A 244 10.63 -11.37 9.57
C LEU A 244 10.32 -11.82 8.14
N ASP A 245 9.14 -12.38 7.95
CA ASP A 245 8.55 -12.64 6.63
C ASP A 245 7.79 -11.41 6.12
N HIS A 246 7.15 -11.55 4.95
CA HIS A 246 6.38 -10.48 4.29
C HIS A 246 5.32 -9.85 5.21
N LEU A 247 4.47 -10.69 5.83
CA LEU A 247 3.41 -10.22 6.72
C LEU A 247 3.94 -9.69 8.05
N GLN A 248 5.01 -10.28 8.59
CA GLN A 248 5.64 -9.82 9.81
C GLN A 248 6.31 -8.46 9.63
N ALA A 249 6.90 -8.18 8.46
CA ALA A 249 7.44 -6.86 8.14
C ALA A 249 6.39 -5.75 8.14
N PHE A 250 5.10 -6.10 7.96
CA PHE A 250 3.97 -5.19 8.14
C PHE A 250 3.47 -5.18 9.59
N SER A 251 3.27 -6.34 10.20
CA SER A 251 2.55 -6.46 11.48
C SER A 251 3.39 -6.11 12.72
N ARG A 252 4.73 -6.10 12.62
CA ARG A 252 5.63 -5.80 13.74
C ARG A 252 5.81 -4.30 13.93
N LEU A 253 4.71 -3.63 14.30
CA LEU A 253 4.66 -2.19 14.61
C LEU A 253 5.79 -1.77 15.57
N ASP A 254 6.13 -2.62 16.55
CA ASP A 254 7.18 -2.40 17.55
C ASP A 254 8.58 -2.25 16.93
N LEU A 255 8.86 -2.92 15.82
CA LEU A 255 10.13 -2.85 15.10
C LEU A 255 10.11 -1.81 13.98
N VAL A 256 8.96 -1.67 13.31
CA VAL A 256 8.82 -0.79 12.14
C VAL A 256 8.73 0.68 12.53
N MET A 257 7.94 1.02 13.57
CA MET A 257 7.73 2.43 13.93
C MET A 257 9.00 3.17 14.35
N PRO A 258 9.92 2.60 15.16
CA PRO A 258 11.18 3.28 15.45
C PRO A 258 12.03 3.56 14.20
N LEU A 259 12.04 2.64 13.23
CA LEU A 259 12.73 2.82 11.95
C LEU A 259 12.12 3.97 11.13
N VAL A 260 10.80 3.99 11.00
CA VAL A 260 10.07 5.00 10.23
C VAL A 260 10.18 6.39 10.89
N LEU A 261 9.99 6.48 12.21
CA LEU A 261 10.11 7.74 12.93
C LEU A 261 11.54 8.27 12.88
N GLY A 262 12.55 7.40 13.04
CA GLY A 262 13.96 7.76 12.92
C GLY A 262 14.36 8.27 11.51
N PHE A 263 13.61 7.88 10.48
CA PHE A 263 13.78 8.43 9.12
C PHE A 263 13.06 9.78 8.94
N LEU A 264 11.83 9.93 9.46
CA LEU A 264 11.00 11.13 9.23
C LEU A 264 11.40 12.32 10.10
N GLU A 265 11.76 12.09 11.38
CA GLU A 265 12.09 13.17 12.33
C GLU A 265 13.21 14.11 11.86
N PRO A 266 14.36 13.61 11.31
CA PRO A 266 15.41 14.49 10.79
C PRO A 266 14.99 15.33 9.59
N LEU A 267 13.93 14.91 8.87
CA LEU A 267 13.35 15.65 7.73
C LEU A 267 12.34 16.69 8.17
N GLY A 268 11.97 16.74 9.44
CA GLY A 268 10.91 17.61 9.96
C GLY A 268 9.49 17.16 9.57
N LEU A 269 9.35 15.90 9.27
CA LEU A 269 8.13 15.26 8.79
C LEU A 269 7.47 14.38 9.87
#